data_44a55875af2535454f20d773b368be27
#
_entry.id   44a55875af2535454f20d773b368be27
#
_cell.length_a   1.000
_cell.length_b   1.000
_cell.length_c   1.000
_cell.angle_alpha   90.00
_cell.angle_beta   90.00
_cell.angle_gamma   90.00
#
_symmetry.space_group_name_H-M   'P 1'
#
loop_
_entity.id
_entity.type
_entity.pdbx_description
1 polymer ?
#
loop_
_entity_poly.entity_id
_entity_poly.type
_entity_poly.pdbx_seq_one_letter_code
_entity_poly.pdbx_strand_id
1 'polypeptide(L)'
;MIDSHCHLDHEPLFANIPEVLKRSKENGVKKILTICTTIDGFSIIKDILKMDDIIYGTFGIHPHETQTNVVDKSTIVKNIKQNPKLIGVGETGLDFYYNHSKKDQQIKSFKEHIEAAIDINLPIIVHSRNAEKE
;
A
#
# COMPACT_ATOMS: atom_id res chain seq x y z
N MET A 1 -2.69 -14.76 -14.71
CA MET A 1 -1.82 -14.44 -13.56
C MET A 1 -2.35 -13.19 -12.88
N ILE A 2 -2.12 -13.03 -11.57
CA ILE A 2 -2.37 -11.80 -10.81
C ILE A 2 -1.04 -11.37 -10.21
N ASP A 3 -0.65 -10.11 -10.40
CA ASP A 3 0.44 -9.49 -9.64
C ASP A 3 -0.16 -8.88 -8.37
N SER A 4 0.08 -9.52 -7.23
CA SER A 4 -0.53 -9.15 -5.96
C SER A 4 0.29 -8.16 -5.15
N HIS A 5 1.48 -7.76 -5.59
CA HIS A 5 2.33 -6.81 -4.88
C HIS A 5 3.36 -6.16 -5.81
N CYS A 6 3.12 -4.93 -6.22
CA CYS A 6 4.09 -4.11 -6.93
C CYS A 6 3.96 -2.64 -6.51
N HIS A 7 4.91 -1.82 -6.91
CA HIS A 7 4.96 -0.37 -6.64
C HIS A 7 5.02 0.40 -7.96
N LEU A 8 3.85 0.59 -8.60
CA LEU A 8 3.77 1.32 -9.87
C LEU A 8 4.06 2.83 -9.72
N ASP A 9 4.00 3.35 -8.49
CA ASP A 9 4.36 4.72 -8.13
C ASP A 9 5.87 4.95 -7.96
N HIS A 10 6.69 3.88 -8.06
CA HIS A 10 8.14 3.95 -7.93
C HIS A 10 8.86 3.80 -9.26
N GLU A 11 9.99 4.50 -9.41
CA GLU A 11 10.87 4.34 -10.57
C GLU A 11 11.59 2.96 -10.56
N PRO A 12 11.82 2.38 -11.73
CA PRO A 12 11.57 2.90 -13.07
C PRO A 12 10.16 2.59 -13.62
N LEU A 13 9.26 1.97 -12.84
CA LEU A 13 7.94 1.56 -13.31
C LEU A 13 7.06 2.79 -13.61
N PHE A 14 7.11 3.78 -12.73
CA PHE A 14 6.27 4.97 -12.83
C PHE A 14 6.49 5.74 -14.15
N ALA A 15 7.74 5.92 -14.56
CA ALA A 15 8.06 6.59 -15.82
C ALA A 15 7.53 5.88 -17.07
N ASN A 16 7.17 4.59 -16.97
CA ASN A 16 6.88 3.72 -18.10
C ASN A 16 5.60 2.92 -17.93
N ILE A 17 4.63 3.37 -17.14
CA ILE A 17 3.40 2.62 -16.84
C ILE A 17 2.70 2.07 -18.09
N PRO A 18 2.49 2.84 -19.18
CA PRO A 18 1.83 2.32 -20.39
C PRO A 18 2.54 1.08 -20.96
N GLU A 19 3.86 1.10 -21.02
CA GLU A 19 4.65 -0.04 -21.54
C GLU A 19 4.67 -1.21 -20.54
N VAL A 20 4.69 -0.92 -19.23
CA VAL A 20 4.57 -1.95 -18.17
C VAL A 20 3.22 -2.67 -18.31
N LEU A 21 2.13 -1.95 -18.46
CA LEU A 21 0.79 -2.52 -18.64
C LEU A 21 0.66 -3.35 -19.90
N LYS A 22 1.20 -2.85 -21.01
CA LYS A 22 1.23 -3.58 -22.29
C LYS A 22 1.93 -4.93 -22.11
N ARG A 23 3.17 -4.93 -21.63
CA ARG A 23 3.93 -6.17 -21.40
C ARG A 23 3.25 -7.12 -20.39
N SER A 24 2.65 -6.56 -19.34
CA SER A 24 1.91 -7.35 -18.37
C SER A 24 0.75 -8.10 -19.00
N LYS A 25 -0.06 -7.42 -19.83
CA LYS A 25 -1.19 -8.02 -20.55
C LYS A 25 -0.73 -9.07 -21.56
N GLU A 26 0.34 -8.78 -22.33
CA GLU A 26 0.92 -9.73 -23.29
C GLU A 26 1.44 -11.01 -22.62
N ASN A 27 1.89 -10.90 -21.36
CA ASN A 27 2.34 -12.05 -20.55
C ASN A 27 1.23 -12.64 -19.65
N GLY A 28 -0.04 -12.30 -19.89
CA GLY A 28 -1.18 -12.93 -19.25
C GLY A 28 -1.48 -12.43 -17.82
N VAL A 29 -0.95 -11.28 -17.43
CA VAL A 29 -1.35 -10.63 -16.18
C VAL A 29 -2.73 -10.02 -16.36
N LYS A 30 -3.68 -10.43 -15.53
CA LYS A 30 -5.09 -10.01 -15.60
C LYS A 30 -5.46 -8.94 -14.57
N LYS A 31 -4.72 -8.88 -13.46
CA LYS A 31 -4.92 -7.92 -12.37
C LYS A 31 -3.57 -7.55 -11.76
N ILE A 32 -3.45 -6.31 -11.33
CA ILE A 32 -2.25 -5.75 -10.69
C ILE A 32 -2.70 -5.03 -9.42
N LEU A 33 -2.06 -5.32 -8.30
CA LEU A 33 -2.26 -4.60 -7.05
C LEU A 33 -1.03 -3.72 -6.77
N THR A 34 -1.17 -2.41 -6.96
CA THR A 34 -0.12 -1.44 -6.60
C THR A 34 -0.26 -1.07 -5.12
N ILE A 35 0.86 -1.11 -4.42
CA ILE A 35 0.89 -1.03 -2.96
C ILE A 35 1.36 0.38 -2.52
N CYS A 36 0.56 1.01 -1.67
CA CYS A 36 0.85 2.30 -1.07
C CYS A 36 1.82 2.16 0.11
N THR A 37 2.76 3.09 0.22
CA THR A 37 3.74 3.15 1.33
C THR A 37 3.77 4.48 2.05
N THR A 38 3.31 5.57 1.39
CA THR A 38 3.34 6.95 1.90
C THR A 38 2.08 7.73 1.51
N ILE A 39 1.82 8.85 2.19
CA ILE A 39 0.72 9.77 1.84
C ILE A 39 0.94 10.38 0.44
N ASP A 40 2.16 10.75 0.12
CA ASP A 40 2.48 11.33 -1.20
C ASP A 40 2.34 10.28 -2.31
N GLY A 41 2.86 9.07 -2.09
CA GLY A 41 2.69 7.93 -3.01
C GLY A 41 1.21 7.59 -3.25
N PHE A 42 0.37 7.71 -2.22
CA PHE A 42 -1.07 7.51 -2.38
C PHE A 42 -1.70 8.50 -3.38
N SER A 43 -1.25 9.74 -3.38
CA SER A 43 -1.74 10.73 -4.36
C SER A 43 -1.42 10.31 -5.79
N ILE A 44 -0.25 9.75 -6.03
CA ILE A 44 0.17 9.19 -7.33
C ILE A 44 -0.67 7.96 -7.66
N ILE A 45 -0.84 7.04 -6.70
CA ILE A 45 -1.62 5.81 -6.90
C ILE A 45 -3.06 6.12 -7.31
N LYS A 46 -3.71 7.13 -6.72
CA LYS A 46 -5.07 7.55 -7.14
C LYS A 46 -5.17 7.88 -8.64
N ASP A 47 -4.12 8.44 -9.24
CA ASP A 47 -4.09 8.72 -10.67
C ASP A 47 -3.77 7.46 -11.48
N ILE A 48 -2.86 6.62 -11.00
CA ILE A 48 -2.53 5.33 -11.61
C ILE A 48 -3.77 4.43 -11.73
N LEU A 49 -4.63 4.40 -10.70
CA LEU A 49 -5.87 3.59 -10.70
C LEU A 49 -6.85 3.96 -11.83
N LYS A 50 -6.74 5.17 -12.40
CA LYS A 50 -7.57 5.62 -13.52
C LYS A 50 -7.06 5.17 -14.88
N MET A 51 -5.79 4.73 -14.95
CA MET A 51 -5.12 4.44 -16.23
C MET A 51 -5.58 3.15 -16.88
N ASP A 52 -5.97 2.13 -16.07
CA ASP A 52 -6.40 0.83 -16.61
C ASP A 52 -7.30 0.08 -15.61
N ASP A 53 -8.24 -0.72 -16.14
CA ASP A 53 -9.19 -1.50 -15.32
C ASP A 53 -8.58 -2.72 -14.63
N ILE A 54 -7.40 -3.14 -15.04
CA ILE A 54 -6.70 -4.23 -14.35
C ILE A 54 -5.97 -3.78 -13.08
N ILE A 55 -5.83 -2.46 -12.85
CA ILE A 55 -5.09 -1.92 -11.70
C ILE A 55 -6.03 -1.74 -10.51
N TYR A 56 -5.60 -2.27 -9.39
CA TYR A 56 -6.16 -2.08 -8.05
C TYR A 56 -5.07 -1.51 -7.14
N GLY A 57 -5.44 -0.96 -5.99
CA GLY A 57 -4.50 -0.34 -5.08
C GLY A 57 -4.83 -0.62 -3.62
N THR A 58 -3.92 -0.15 -2.76
CA THR A 58 -4.07 -0.15 -1.31
C THR A 58 -3.89 1.25 -0.76
N PHE A 59 -4.20 1.45 0.50
CA PHE A 59 -3.77 2.61 1.27
C PHE A 59 -3.17 2.15 2.60
N GLY A 60 -1.95 2.60 2.88
CA GLY A 60 -1.27 2.34 4.13
C GLY A 60 0.08 3.05 4.20
N ILE A 61 0.69 3.01 5.39
CA ILE A 61 1.98 3.62 5.69
C ILE A 61 2.98 2.54 6.06
N HIS A 62 4.03 2.43 5.25
CA HIS A 62 5.13 1.51 5.48
C HIS A 62 5.84 1.81 6.81
N PRO A 63 6.32 0.81 7.57
CA PRO A 63 6.98 1.03 8.86
C PRO A 63 8.16 2.02 8.81
N HIS A 64 8.88 2.12 7.70
CA HIS A 64 9.96 3.10 7.54
C HIS A 64 9.47 4.55 7.55
N GLU A 65 8.21 4.78 7.19
CA GLU A 65 7.62 6.09 6.92
C GLU A 65 6.77 6.63 8.08
N THR A 66 6.57 5.83 9.13
CA THR A 66 5.63 6.16 10.23
C THR A 66 6.03 7.36 11.07
N GLN A 67 7.27 7.84 10.96
CA GLN A 67 7.73 9.04 11.65
C GLN A 67 7.23 10.32 10.99
N THR A 68 7.16 10.34 9.68
CA THR A 68 6.78 11.50 8.86
C THR A 68 5.36 11.41 8.32
N ASN A 69 4.86 10.20 8.12
CA ASN A 69 3.51 9.93 7.65
C ASN A 69 2.65 9.39 8.81
N VAL A 70 1.93 10.27 9.49
CA VAL A 70 1.05 9.90 10.61
C VAL A 70 -0.39 9.91 10.15
N VAL A 71 -1.06 8.76 10.26
CA VAL A 71 -2.48 8.59 9.95
C VAL A 71 -3.17 7.84 11.08
N ASP A 72 -4.43 8.20 11.33
CA ASP A 72 -5.31 7.47 12.24
C ASP A 72 -6.26 6.53 11.45
N LYS A 73 -6.93 5.65 12.17
CA LYS A 73 -7.92 4.73 11.63
C LYS A 73 -8.96 5.43 10.76
N SER A 74 -9.47 6.58 11.22
CA SER A 74 -10.53 7.30 10.51
C SER A 74 -10.08 7.81 9.15
N THR A 75 -8.85 8.29 9.06
CA THR A 75 -8.21 8.74 7.82
C THR A 75 -7.99 7.57 6.86
N ILE A 76 -7.55 6.41 7.37
CA ILE A 76 -7.37 5.20 6.55
C ILE A 76 -8.70 4.76 5.94
N VAL A 77 -9.71 4.60 6.78
CA VAL A 77 -11.07 4.21 6.35
C VAL A 77 -11.66 5.18 5.32
N LYS A 78 -11.54 6.49 5.58
CA LYS A 78 -12.03 7.53 4.67
C LYS A 78 -11.38 7.44 3.30
N ASN A 79 -10.05 7.30 3.25
CA ASN A 79 -9.32 7.24 1.98
C ASN A 79 -9.70 6.01 1.16
N ILE A 80 -9.80 4.84 1.78
CA ILE A 80 -10.13 3.59 1.08
C ILE A 80 -11.58 3.62 0.55
N LYS A 81 -12.53 4.09 1.35
CA LYS A 81 -13.94 4.14 0.93
C LYS A 81 -14.23 5.08 -0.24
N GLN A 82 -13.30 5.97 -0.60
CA GLN A 82 -13.47 6.89 -1.73
C GLN A 82 -13.32 6.23 -3.11
N ASN A 83 -12.71 5.05 -3.19
CA ASN A 83 -12.45 4.41 -4.48
C ASN A 83 -12.59 2.88 -4.38
N PRO A 84 -13.54 2.27 -5.11
CA PRO A 84 -13.77 0.82 -5.07
C PRO A 84 -12.61 -0.03 -5.62
N LYS A 85 -11.63 0.60 -6.29
CA LYS A 85 -10.39 -0.08 -6.68
C LYS A 85 -9.35 -0.18 -5.55
N LEU A 86 -9.60 0.47 -4.40
CA LEU A 86 -8.78 0.30 -3.18
C LEU A 86 -9.33 -0.90 -2.42
N ILE A 87 -8.61 -2.01 -2.48
CA ILE A 87 -9.08 -3.32 -2.03
C ILE A 87 -8.29 -3.90 -0.85
N GLY A 88 -7.41 -3.13 -0.25
CA GLY A 88 -6.62 -3.55 0.91
C GLY A 88 -6.08 -2.39 1.72
N VAL A 89 -5.76 -2.68 2.97
CA VAL A 89 -5.09 -1.78 3.92
C VAL A 89 -3.60 -2.10 3.95
N GLY A 90 -2.76 -1.15 3.63
CA GLY A 90 -1.30 -1.35 3.65
C GLY A 90 -0.60 -0.78 2.39
N GLU A 91 0.71 -0.93 2.33
CA GLU A 91 1.60 -1.74 3.18
C GLU A 91 1.77 -1.08 4.55
N THR A 92 1.76 -1.88 5.59
CA THR A 92 1.97 -1.46 6.98
C THR A 92 2.66 -2.58 7.75
N GLY A 93 3.06 -2.36 8.98
CA GLY A 93 3.68 -3.42 9.79
C GLY A 93 4.90 -2.93 10.57
N LEU A 94 5.89 -3.82 10.76
CA LEU A 94 7.04 -3.59 11.63
C LEU A 94 8.37 -3.95 10.93
N ASP A 95 9.33 -3.04 11.02
CA ASP A 95 10.71 -3.25 10.58
C ASP A 95 11.68 -2.80 11.69
N PHE A 96 12.17 -3.75 12.46
CA PHE A 96 13.10 -3.49 13.55
C PHE A 96 14.57 -3.73 13.16
N TYR A 97 14.80 -3.99 11.89
CA TYR A 97 16.14 -4.14 11.35
C TYR A 97 16.78 -2.79 10.97
N TYR A 98 16.07 -1.98 10.17
CA TYR A 98 16.61 -0.72 9.65
C TYR A 98 16.42 0.48 10.59
N ASN A 99 15.44 0.46 11.49
CA ASN A 99 15.16 1.53 12.44
C ASN A 99 14.98 2.94 11.82
N HIS A 100 14.42 3.04 10.61
CA HIS A 100 14.14 4.32 9.96
C HIS A 100 13.08 5.13 10.70
N SER A 101 12.15 4.45 11.37
CA SER A 101 11.18 5.04 12.30
C SER A 101 11.26 4.37 13.66
N LYS A 102 10.91 5.09 14.72
CA LYS A 102 10.92 4.55 16.09
C LYS A 102 9.93 3.40 16.24
N LYS A 103 10.29 2.38 17.04
CA LYS A 103 9.47 1.18 17.24
C LYS A 103 8.07 1.49 17.75
N ASP A 104 7.93 2.38 18.71
CA ASP A 104 6.64 2.79 19.28
C ASP A 104 5.72 3.44 18.24
N GLN A 105 6.29 4.22 17.33
CA GLN A 105 5.55 4.82 16.22
C GLN A 105 5.11 3.79 15.19
N GLN A 106 5.97 2.83 14.85
CA GLN A 106 5.62 1.71 13.97
C GLN A 106 4.48 0.90 14.57
N ILE A 107 4.57 0.52 15.85
CA ILE A 107 3.53 -0.24 16.56
C ILE A 107 2.21 0.54 16.60
N LYS A 108 2.26 1.84 16.91
CA LYS A 108 1.06 2.69 16.92
C LYS A 108 0.41 2.72 15.54
N SER A 109 1.19 3.00 14.50
CA SER A 109 0.70 3.04 13.11
C SER A 109 0.10 1.69 12.71
N PHE A 110 0.78 0.59 12.99
CA PHE A 110 0.30 -0.75 12.65
C PHE A 110 -1.05 -1.08 13.31
N LYS A 111 -1.25 -0.71 14.59
CA LYS A 111 -2.54 -0.86 15.28
C LYS A 111 -3.66 -0.08 14.58
N GLU A 112 -3.43 1.17 14.20
CA GLU A 112 -4.42 1.98 13.46
C GLU A 112 -4.84 1.30 12.14
N HIS A 113 -3.87 0.69 11.42
CA HIS A 113 -4.14 -0.02 10.18
C HIS A 113 -4.91 -1.33 10.41
N ILE A 114 -4.58 -2.10 11.45
CA ILE A 114 -5.31 -3.31 11.83
C ILE A 114 -6.77 -2.97 12.15
N GLU A 115 -6.99 -1.96 13.00
CA GLU A 115 -8.33 -1.53 13.39
C GLU A 115 -9.13 -1.02 12.18
N ALA A 116 -8.48 -0.30 11.24
CA ALA A 116 -9.12 0.12 10.00
C ALA A 116 -9.52 -1.07 9.12
N ALA A 117 -8.62 -2.05 8.95
CA ALA A 117 -8.88 -3.25 8.15
C ALA A 117 -10.07 -4.06 8.69
N ILE A 118 -10.15 -4.21 10.02
CA ILE A 118 -11.27 -4.87 10.69
C ILE A 118 -12.58 -4.09 10.44
N ASP A 119 -12.55 -2.76 10.61
CA ASP A 119 -13.73 -1.89 10.50
C ASP A 119 -14.38 -1.91 9.12
N ILE A 120 -13.55 -2.01 8.07
CA ILE A 120 -14.03 -2.04 6.67
C ILE A 120 -14.04 -3.42 6.03
N ASN A 121 -13.65 -4.46 6.79
CA ASN A 121 -13.59 -5.86 6.34
C ASN A 121 -12.76 -6.03 5.05
N LEU A 122 -11.56 -5.46 5.02
CA LEU A 122 -10.62 -5.62 3.92
C LEU A 122 -9.32 -6.31 4.39
N PRO A 123 -8.62 -7.02 3.48
CA PRO A 123 -7.33 -7.63 3.79
C PRO A 123 -6.29 -6.56 4.15
N ILE A 124 -5.33 -6.96 4.98
CA ILE A 124 -4.18 -6.16 5.35
C ILE A 124 -2.91 -6.71 4.67
N ILE A 125 -2.06 -5.82 4.17
CA ILE A 125 -0.76 -6.16 3.57
C ILE A 125 0.31 -5.80 4.59
N VAL A 126 1.01 -6.83 5.09
CA VAL A 126 1.94 -6.68 6.23
C VAL A 126 3.39 -6.83 5.79
N HIS A 127 4.19 -5.81 6.10
CA HIS A 127 5.64 -5.88 6.13
C HIS A 127 6.11 -6.37 7.50
N SER A 128 6.98 -7.38 7.54
CA SER A 128 7.59 -7.83 8.79
C SER A 128 9.07 -8.13 8.58
N ARG A 129 9.93 -7.50 9.40
CA ARG A 129 11.36 -7.76 9.42
C ARG A 129 11.92 -7.59 10.84
N ASN A 130 12.51 -8.68 11.40
CA ASN A 130 13.02 -8.74 12.77
C ASN A 130 11.98 -8.33 13.83
N ALA A 131 10.73 -8.70 13.64
CA ALA A 131 9.57 -8.34 14.47
C ALA A 131 8.66 -9.54 14.76
N GLU A 132 9.18 -10.76 14.73
CA GLU A 132 8.40 -12.01 14.84
C GLU A 132 7.84 -12.27 16.24
N LYS A 133 8.23 -11.48 17.23
CA LYS A 133 7.79 -11.62 18.63
C LYS A 133 6.77 -10.57 19.07
N GLU A 134 6.38 -9.67 18.18
CA GLU A 134 5.52 -8.51 18.51
C GLU A 134 4.06 -8.70 18.09
#